data_a5f68f95e8e00696155a64ab5374878f
#
_entry.id   a5f68f95e8e00696155a64ab5374878f
#
_cell.length_a   1.000
_cell.length_b   1.000
_cell.length_c   1.000
_cell.angle_alpha   90.00
_cell.angle_beta   90.00
_cell.angle_gamma   90.00
#
_symmetry.space_group_name_H-M   'P 1'
#
loop_
_entity.id
_entity.type
_entity.pdbx_description
1 polymer ?
#
loop_
_entity_poly.entity_id
_entity_poly.type
_entity_poly.pdbx_seq_one_letter_code
_entity_poly.pdbx_strand_id
1 'polypeptide(L)'
;SGMGGSSGIGYSTNTYLQKVNDECKSIVVDNQIYSLEDYVKGVVSAEAYTGEGMEALKAQAIAARTFAIKKTNNCTTSIENSSYAQNFTSDFVDSAVEATEATEGLVLTNNSELIMAQYDSFYTGGDYACDDNGCSVTYTKLPNNETHKVTVSNEYKSYIAGGHGRGMSQVASYQLAKEGKTFDYILKYFYSPSVQISSLKGSSGYTPGLSASSSGFSRRIGTPIDNNEHDKEFYFSDNNVSYKAARDLVGQCTWYAVGRVNEILSAANSDLRLERALHAKEWYKDNIDQGAKAFSYSSNVSEPKVGAIIVWSSNEFGHVAVVEAVNSDGTIDYSEANISTVKSSSNPYGFRYQSNVPYTGTETGTISNIWEGYTFVGYIYVIE
;
A
#
# COMPACT_ATOMS: atom_id res chain seq x y z
N SER A 1 -8.06 -40.62 -26.73
CA SER A 1 -8.08 -39.18 -27.04
C SER A 1 -9.04 -38.45 -26.10
N GLY A 2 -8.54 -37.84 -25.12
CA GLY A 2 -9.22 -36.96 -24.19
C GLY A 2 -8.22 -35.93 -23.76
N MET A 3 -8.31 -34.72 -24.35
CA MET A 3 -7.50 -33.58 -23.97
C MET A 3 -8.05 -33.05 -22.66
N GLY A 4 -7.28 -33.15 -21.59
CA GLY A 4 -7.51 -32.43 -20.34
C GLY A 4 -7.18 -30.95 -20.55
N GLY A 5 -8.20 -30.11 -20.62
CA GLY A 5 -8.01 -28.67 -20.64
C GLY A 5 -7.55 -28.19 -19.27
N SER A 6 -6.36 -27.63 -19.23
CA SER A 6 -5.88 -26.82 -18.11
C SER A 6 -6.79 -25.59 -18.01
N SER A 7 -7.62 -25.52 -16.97
CA SER A 7 -8.35 -24.32 -16.62
C SER A 7 -7.38 -23.33 -15.95
N GLY A 8 -6.64 -22.61 -16.78
CA GLY A 8 -5.94 -21.42 -16.30
C GLY A 8 -6.99 -20.44 -15.77
N ILE A 9 -6.83 -19.99 -14.55
CA ILE A 9 -7.64 -18.91 -13.98
C ILE A 9 -7.31 -17.67 -14.82
N GLY A 10 -8.13 -17.44 -15.86
CA GLY A 10 -8.04 -16.25 -16.70
C GLY A 10 -8.46 -15.04 -15.88
N TYR A 11 -7.50 -14.24 -15.44
CA TYR A 11 -7.78 -12.91 -14.93
C TYR A 11 -8.40 -12.10 -16.05
N SER A 12 -9.70 -11.80 -15.92
CA SER A 12 -10.40 -10.88 -16.83
C SER A 12 -9.75 -9.51 -16.69
N THR A 13 -8.94 -9.12 -17.68
CA THR A 13 -8.44 -7.77 -17.78
C THR A 13 -9.65 -6.83 -17.90
N ASN A 14 -9.79 -5.90 -16.95
CA ASN A 14 -10.82 -4.88 -17.04
C ASN A 14 -10.46 -3.93 -18.18
N THR A 15 -11.02 -4.18 -19.36
CA THR A 15 -10.74 -3.42 -20.59
C THR A 15 -11.09 -1.94 -20.45
N TYR A 16 -12.06 -1.61 -19.59
CA TYR A 16 -12.40 -0.22 -19.28
C TYR A 16 -11.25 0.48 -18.54
N LEU A 17 -10.72 -0.11 -17.48
CA LEU A 17 -9.62 0.50 -16.72
C LEU A 17 -8.33 0.58 -17.54
N GLN A 18 -8.07 -0.41 -18.40
CA GLN A 18 -6.92 -0.35 -19.30
C GLN A 18 -7.06 0.80 -20.30
N LYS A 19 -8.25 1.00 -20.88
CA LYS A 19 -8.52 2.15 -21.73
C LYS A 19 -8.33 3.47 -20.98
N VAL A 20 -8.86 3.59 -19.76
CA VAL A 20 -8.65 4.77 -18.90
C VAL A 20 -7.16 5.02 -18.67
N ASN A 21 -6.40 3.98 -18.34
CA ASN A 21 -4.96 4.10 -18.14
C ASN A 21 -4.22 4.57 -19.40
N ASP A 22 -4.62 4.13 -20.58
CA ASP A 22 -4.01 4.52 -21.83
C ASP A 22 -4.32 5.98 -22.21
N GLU A 23 -5.53 6.41 -21.93
CA GLU A 23 -6.04 7.76 -22.26
C GLU A 23 -5.60 8.82 -21.25
N CYS A 24 -5.58 8.50 -19.94
CA CYS A 24 -5.36 9.44 -18.85
C CYS A 24 -3.92 9.40 -18.32
N LYS A 25 -2.95 9.81 -19.13
CA LYS A 25 -1.54 9.95 -18.71
C LYS A 25 -1.25 11.31 -18.08
N SER A 26 -2.01 12.32 -18.46
CA SER A 26 -1.85 13.69 -18.01
C SER A 26 -3.21 14.36 -17.82
N ILE A 27 -3.21 15.39 -17.00
CA ILE A 27 -4.39 16.20 -16.71
C ILE A 27 -4.04 17.68 -16.89
N VAL A 28 -5.01 18.46 -17.33
CA VAL A 28 -4.86 19.91 -17.52
C VAL A 28 -5.53 20.63 -16.35
N VAL A 29 -4.75 21.44 -15.64
CA VAL A 29 -5.22 22.34 -14.58
C VAL A 29 -4.59 23.72 -14.81
N ASP A 30 -5.38 24.79 -14.69
CA ASP A 30 -4.93 26.17 -14.90
C ASP A 30 -4.15 26.37 -16.21
N ASN A 31 -4.57 25.72 -17.29
CA ASN A 31 -3.91 25.70 -18.62
C ASN A 31 -2.49 25.11 -18.62
N GLN A 32 -2.10 24.39 -17.59
CA GLN A 32 -0.84 23.64 -17.52
C GLN A 32 -1.09 22.15 -17.52
N ILE A 33 -0.17 21.39 -18.08
CA ILE A 33 -0.23 19.93 -18.19
C ILE A 33 0.66 19.33 -17.12
N TYR A 34 0.09 18.44 -16.31
CA TYR A 34 0.80 17.63 -15.31
C TYR A 34 0.62 16.15 -15.64
N SER A 35 1.56 15.30 -15.24
CA SER A 35 1.27 13.87 -15.19
C SER A 35 0.10 13.64 -14.22
N LEU A 36 -0.67 12.58 -14.42
CA LEU A 36 -1.79 12.26 -13.50
C LEU A 36 -1.30 12.15 -12.05
N GLU A 37 -0.16 11.50 -11.83
CA GLU A 37 0.36 11.31 -10.48
C GLU A 37 0.90 12.62 -9.86
N ASP A 38 1.56 13.50 -10.64
CA ASP A 38 1.96 14.80 -10.11
C ASP A 38 0.76 15.70 -9.81
N TYR A 39 -0.30 15.60 -10.61
CA TYR A 39 -1.57 16.25 -10.26
C TYR A 39 -2.11 15.73 -8.93
N VAL A 40 -2.14 14.41 -8.71
CA VAL A 40 -2.61 13.83 -7.45
C VAL A 40 -1.72 14.24 -6.27
N LYS A 41 -0.38 14.26 -6.43
CA LYS A 41 0.55 14.79 -5.41
C LYS A 41 0.17 16.24 -5.02
N GLY A 42 -0.09 17.07 -6.01
CA GLY A 42 -0.49 18.47 -5.80
C GLY A 42 -1.85 18.61 -5.11
N VAL A 43 -2.82 17.78 -5.45
CA VAL A 43 -4.14 17.78 -4.78
C VAL A 43 -3.99 17.33 -3.32
N VAL A 44 -3.31 16.22 -3.07
CA VAL A 44 -3.10 15.74 -1.68
C VAL A 44 -2.32 16.76 -0.85
N SER A 45 -1.33 17.43 -1.44
CA SER A 45 -0.56 18.48 -0.78
C SER A 45 -1.40 19.72 -0.43
N ALA A 46 -2.37 20.06 -1.28
CA ALA A 46 -3.23 21.23 -1.08
C ALA A 46 -4.44 20.95 -0.16
N GLU A 47 -4.94 19.72 -0.17
CA GLU A 47 -6.20 19.35 0.48
C GLU A 47 -5.99 18.62 1.81
N ALA A 48 -4.87 17.90 1.98
CA ALA A 48 -4.62 17.12 3.17
C ALA A 48 -4.02 17.98 4.29
N TYR A 49 -4.32 17.61 5.53
CA TYR A 49 -3.73 18.26 6.69
C TYR A 49 -2.31 17.74 6.91
N THR A 50 -1.36 18.66 7.06
CA THR A 50 0.02 18.31 7.40
C THR A 50 0.07 17.62 8.78
N GLY A 51 0.69 16.44 8.83
CA GLY A 51 0.76 15.62 10.06
C GLY A 51 -0.33 14.55 10.16
N GLU A 52 -1.14 14.37 9.12
CA GLU A 52 -2.08 13.26 9.01
C GLU A 52 -1.36 11.91 8.94
N GLY A 53 -2.05 10.87 9.45
CA GLY A 53 -1.56 9.50 9.32
C GLY A 53 -1.47 9.07 7.85
N MET A 54 -0.41 8.35 7.50
CA MET A 54 -0.14 7.89 6.13
C MET A 54 -1.33 7.17 5.48
N GLU A 55 -2.12 6.43 6.25
CA GLU A 55 -3.29 5.71 5.74
C GLU A 55 -4.43 6.65 5.31
N ALA A 56 -4.59 7.80 5.98
CA ALA A 56 -5.54 8.83 5.55
C ALA A 56 -5.07 9.51 4.25
N LEU A 57 -3.78 9.81 4.14
CA LEU A 57 -3.19 10.39 2.93
C LEU A 57 -3.28 9.45 1.73
N LYS A 58 -3.06 8.14 1.92
CA LYS A 58 -3.28 7.11 0.89
C LYS A 58 -4.73 7.05 0.44
N ALA A 59 -5.68 7.08 1.38
CA ALA A 59 -7.11 7.13 1.05
C ALA A 59 -7.45 8.40 0.26
N GLN A 60 -6.91 9.54 0.65
CA GLN A 60 -7.07 10.81 -0.06
C GLN A 60 -6.50 10.76 -1.48
N ALA A 61 -5.31 10.18 -1.67
CA ALA A 61 -4.69 10.05 -2.99
C ALA A 61 -5.53 9.19 -3.95
N ILE A 62 -6.06 8.06 -3.48
CA ILE A 62 -6.94 7.18 -4.27
C ILE A 62 -8.25 7.88 -4.62
N ALA A 63 -8.87 8.56 -3.65
CA ALA A 63 -10.11 9.30 -3.86
C ALA A 63 -9.89 10.46 -4.85
N ALA A 64 -8.83 11.26 -4.66
CA ALA A 64 -8.51 12.39 -5.53
C ALA A 64 -8.23 11.95 -6.97
N ARG A 65 -7.46 10.88 -7.16
CA ARG A 65 -7.18 10.29 -8.48
C ARG A 65 -8.46 9.84 -9.17
N THR A 66 -9.30 9.11 -8.46
CA THR A 66 -10.57 8.59 -8.98
C THR A 66 -11.52 9.71 -9.38
N PHE A 67 -11.65 10.72 -8.51
CA PHE A 67 -12.47 11.90 -8.78
C PHE A 67 -11.97 12.65 -10.00
N ALA A 68 -10.67 12.95 -10.07
CA ALA A 68 -10.08 13.69 -11.19
C ALA A 68 -10.34 12.99 -12.54
N ILE A 69 -10.06 11.71 -12.64
CA ILE A 69 -10.28 10.92 -13.86
C ILE A 69 -11.78 10.95 -14.26
N LYS A 70 -12.66 10.69 -13.29
CA LYS A 70 -14.11 10.66 -13.56
C LYS A 70 -14.65 12.05 -13.93
N LYS A 71 -14.21 13.10 -13.22
CA LYS A 71 -14.65 14.48 -13.44
C LYS A 71 -14.22 15.02 -14.79
N THR A 72 -13.06 14.63 -15.28
CA THR A 72 -12.48 15.08 -16.56
C THR A 72 -12.82 14.17 -17.74
N ASN A 73 -13.74 13.24 -17.56
CA ASN A 73 -14.08 12.25 -18.58
C ASN A 73 -12.83 11.54 -19.14
N ASN A 74 -12.10 10.85 -18.27
CA ASN A 74 -10.83 10.18 -18.57
C ASN A 74 -9.73 11.16 -19.06
N CYS A 75 -9.58 12.28 -18.39
CA CYS A 75 -8.59 13.32 -18.70
C CYS A 75 -8.72 13.98 -20.08
N THR A 76 -9.90 13.88 -20.70
CA THR A 76 -10.17 14.53 -21.99
C THR A 76 -10.54 16.01 -21.86
N THR A 77 -10.91 16.45 -20.65
CA THR A 77 -11.19 17.86 -20.34
C THR A 77 -10.31 18.34 -19.19
N SER A 78 -10.15 19.65 -19.05
CA SER A 78 -9.44 20.26 -17.93
C SER A 78 -10.26 20.16 -16.62
N ILE A 79 -9.56 20.27 -15.50
CA ILE A 79 -10.14 20.41 -14.17
C ILE A 79 -9.80 21.78 -13.60
N GLU A 80 -10.71 22.37 -12.83
CA GLU A 80 -10.49 23.64 -12.16
C GLU A 80 -9.71 23.45 -10.85
N ASN A 81 -8.74 24.33 -10.61
CA ASN A 81 -8.10 24.47 -9.31
C ASN A 81 -9.01 25.32 -8.40
N SER A 82 -9.95 24.66 -7.75
CA SER A 82 -10.94 25.33 -6.91
C SER A 82 -11.57 24.38 -5.89
N SER A 83 -12.18 24.93 -4.86
CA SER A 83 -12.97 24.17 -3.87
C SER A 83 -14.23 23.51 -4.46
N TYR A 84 -14.64 23.86 -5.67
CA TYR A 84 -15.75 23.22 -6.39
C TYR A 84 -15.32 21.97 -7.17
N ALA A 85 -14.01 21.81 -7.38
CA ALA A 85 -13.44 20.63 -8.02
C ALA A 85 -12.39 20.01 -7.08
N GLN A 86 -11.14 20.44 -7.17
CA GLN A 86 -10.05 20.05 -6.28
C GLN A 86 -9.08 21.22 -6.14
N ASN A 87 -8.64 21.54 -4.92
CA ASN A 87 -7.52 22.46 -4.76
C ASN A 87 -6.23 21.76 -5.16
N PHE A 88 -5.35 22.49 -5.82
CA PHE A 88 -4.09 21.98 -6.35
C PHE A 88 -2.94 22.95 -6.05
N THR A 89 -1.78 22.42 -5.72
CA THR A 89 -0.52 23.18 -5.63
C THR A 89 0.60 22.44 -6.37
N SER A 90 1.54 23.21 -6.95
CA SER A 90 2.78 22.63 -7.49
C SER A 90 3.88 22.44 -6.43
N ASP A 91 3.65 22.93 -5.21
CA ASP A 91 4.55 22.78 -4.07
C ASP A 91 4.15 21.49 -3.33
N PHE A 92 4.81 20.40 -3.65
CA PHE A 92 4.48 19.08 -3.09
C PHE A 92 5.06 18.91 -1.69
N VAL A 93 4.23 18.37 -0.80
CA VAL A 93 4.62 17.99 0.56
C VAL A 93 5.10 16.53 0.56
N ASP A 94 6.20 16.22 1.23
CA ASP A 94 6.84 14.90 1.22
C ASP A 94 5.86 13.76 1.57
N SER A 95 5.03 13.93 2.60
CA SER A 95 4.04 12.93 2.98
C SER A 95 2.95 12.69 1.93
N ALA A 96 2.59 13.72 1.17
CA ALA A 96 1.64 13.60 0.06
C ALA A 96 2.28 12.88 -1.14
N VAL A 97 3.56 13.14 -1.40
CA VAL A 97 4.35 12.41 -2.41
C VAL A 97 4.40 10.93 -2.05
N GLU A 98 4.82 10.60 -0.82
CA GLU A 98 4.90 9.22 -0.33
C GLU A 98 3.55 8.49 -0.45
N ALA A 99 2.46 9.09 0.01
CA ALA A 99 1.13 8.50 -0.06
C ALA A 99 0.66 8.27 -1.50
N THR A 100 0.93 9.21 -2.40
CA THR A 100 0.55 9.12 -3.82
C THR A 100 1.35 8.02 -4.52
N GLU A 101 2.65 7.94 -4.29
CA GLU A 101 3.52 6.91 -4.85
C GLU A 101 3.16 5.52 -4.33
N ALA A 102 2.90 5.40 -3.04
CA ALA A 102 2.45 4.14 -2.43
C ALA A 102 1.09 3.64 -2.96
N THR A 103 0.31 4.51 -3.59
CA THR A 103 -1.01 4.20 -4.17
C THR A 103 -1.10 4.48 -5.67
N GLU A 104 0.05 4.55 -6.36
CA GLU A 104 0.12 4.88 -7.78
C GLU A 104 -0.82 4.00 -8.62
N GLY A 105 -1.65 4.65 -9.44
CA GLY A 105 -2.60 3.99 -10.32
C GLY A 105 -3.78 3.31 -9.63
N LEU A 106 -3.92 3.36 -8.30
CA LEU A 106 -5.10 2.83 -7.60
C LEU A 106 -6.28 3.80 -7.71
N VAL A 107 -7.45 3.24 -7.99
CA VAL A 107 -8.72 3.95 -8.17
C VAL A 107 -9.87 3.20 -7.50
N LEU A 108 -10.98 3.90 -7.29
CA LEU A 108 -12.21 3.31 -6.75
C LEU A 108 -13.16 2.95 -7.87
N THR A 109 -13.64 1.71 -7.86
CA THR A 109 -14.62 1.21 -8.81
C THR A 109 -15.84 0.62 -8.10
N ASN A 110 -16.97 0.64 -8.79
CA ASN A 110 -18.15 -0.15 -8.46
C ASN A 110 -18.69 -0.76 -9.76
N ASN A 111 -18.99 -2.05 -9.75
CA ASN A 111 -19.34 -2.78 -10.96
C ASN A 111 -18.37 -2.54 -12.14
N SER A 112 -17.07 -2.56 -11.84
CA SER A 112 -15.98 -2.37 -12.81
C SER A 112 -15.89 -0.98 -13.46
N GLU A 113 -16.65 0.00 -13.00
CA GLU A 113 -16.59 1.39 -13.46
C GLU A 113 -16.09 2.33 -12.34
N LEU A 114 -15.41 3.41 -12.71
CA LEU A 114 -14.99 4.44 -11.78
C LEU A 114 -16.20 5.11 -11.11
N ILE A 115 -16.15 5.27 -9.80
CA ILE A 115 -17.13 6.05 -9.05
C ILE A 115 -16.80 7.55 -9.09
N MET A 116 -17.76 8.40 -8.74
CA MET A 116 -17.50 9.81 -8.44
C MET A 116 -17.03 9.94 -6.98
N ALA A 117 -15.73 9.79 -6.76
CA ALA A 117 -15.13 9.71 -5.43
C ALA A 117 -14.98 11.10 -4.79
N GLN A 118 -16.12 11.74 -4.47
CA GLN A 118 -16.16 13.03 -3.78
C GLN A 118 -15.61 12.91 -2.35
N TYR A 119 -15.06 13.98 -1.83
CA TYR A 119 -14.63 14.11 -0.44
C TYR A 119 -14.86 15.53 0.04
N ASP A 120 -14.79 15.70 1.36
CA ASP A 120 -15.08 16.97 2.04
C ASP A 120 -14.24 17.06 3.31
N SER A 121 -13.89 18.26 3.70
CA SER A 121 -13.14 18.49 4.94
C SER A 121 -13.82 17.84 6.13
N PHE A 122 -15.13 18.01 6.21
CA PHE A 122 -15.93 17.50 7.32
C PHE A 122 -17.28 16.96 6.83
N TYR A 123 -17.44 15.66 6.85
CA TYR A 123 -18.71 15.05 6.49
C TYR A 123 -19.72 15.17 7.63
N THR A 124 -20.85 15.81 7.36
CA THR A 124 -21.91 16.05 8.34
C THR A 124 -23.08 15.07 8.24
N GLY A 125 -22.91 13.92 7.60
CA GLY A 125 -23.95 12.88 7.49
C GLY A 125 -24.25 12.14 8.79
N GLY A 126 -23.64 12.54 9.91
CA GLY A 126 -23.85 11.97 11.24
C GLY A 126 -24.29 13.02 12.26
N ASP A 127 -24.72 12.56 13.41
CA ASP A 127 -25.01 13.43 14.54
C ASP A 127 -23.71 14.01 15.09
N TYR A 128 -23.73 15.28 15.46
CA TYR A 128 -22.59 15.92 16.12
C TYR A 128 -23.04 16.79 17.31
N ALA A 129 -22.17 16.87 18.29
CA ALA A 129 -22.33 17.78 19.43
C ALA A 129 -20.98 18.41 19.76
N CYS A 130 -20.94 19.71 19.99
CA CYS A 130 -19.74 20.45 20.34
C CYS A 130 -19.88 21.04 21.75
N ASP A 131 -18.78 20.98 22.51
CA ASP A 131 -18.59 21.64 23.80
C ASP A 131 -17.28 22.44 23.83
N ASP A 132 -16.85 22.87 25.01
CA ASP A 132 -15.60 23.61 25.16
C ASP A 132 -14.33 22.79 24.90
N ASN A 133 -14.44 21.47 24.87
CA ASN A 133 -13.32 20.54 24.66
C ASN A 133 -13.21 20.05 23.22
N GLY A 134 -14.21 20.29 22.38
CA GLY A 134 -14.22 19.85 20.98
C GLY A 134 -15.58 19.48 20.45
N CYS A 135 -15.57 18.90 19.26
CA CYS A 135 -16.77 18.37 18.62
C CYS A 135 -16.71 16.85 18.54
N SER A 136 -17.78 16.20 19.01
CA SER A 136 -17.97 14.77 18.87
C SER A 136 -18.89 14.50 17.69
N VAL A 137 -18.41 13.79 16.69
CA VAL A 137 -19.16 13.42 15.49
C VAL A 137 -19.36 11.93 15.45
N THR A 138 -20.58 11.49 15.20
CA THR A 138 -20.93 10.09 15.11
C THR A 138 -21.19 9.74 13.66
N TYR A 139 -20.44 8.78 13.14
CA TYR A 139 -20.62 8.22 11.79
C TYR A 139 -21.19 6.81 11.91
N THR A 140 -22.27 6.55 11.22
CA THR A 140 -22.82 5.19 11.06
C THR A 140 -22.65 4.77 9.62
N LYS A 141 -22.02 3.64 9.37
CA LYS A 141 -21.76 3.15 8.02
C LYS A 141 -21.97 1.66 7.86
N LEU A 142 -22.30 1.31 6.62
CA LEU A 142 -22.34 -0.05 6.12
C LEU A 142 -20.90 -0.62 5.98
N PRO A 143 -20.75 -1.99 5.97
CA PRO A 143 -21.84 -2.96 5.95
C PRO A 143 -22.38 -3.33 7.32
N ASN A 144 -21.66 -3.02 8.38
CA ASN A 144 -21.89 -3.62 9.69
C ASN A 144 -22.75 -2.74 10.60
N ASN A 145 -23.23 -1.60 10.10
CA ASN A 145 -23.81 -0.52 10.91
C ASN A 145 -22.92 -0.12 12.11
N GLU A 146 -21.60 -0.32 11.97
CA GLU A 146 -20.67 0.13 12.99
C GLU A 146 -20.75 1.64 13.14
N THR A 147 -20.84 2.07 14.38
CA THR A 147 -20.88 3.48 14.74
C THR A 147 -19.50 3.90 15.21
N HIS A 148 -18.89 4.84 14.50
CA HIS A 148 -17.65 5.46 14.91
C HIS A 148 -17.91 6.83 15.48
N LYS A 149 -17.46 7.04 16.71
CA LYS A 149 -17.45 8.35 17.36
C LYS A 149 -16.07 8.96 17.19
N VAL A 150 -16.02 10.06 16.44
CA VAL A 150 -14.79 10.81 16.20
C VAL A 150 -14.86 12.10 17.03
N THR A 151 -13.82 12.33 17.84
CA THR A 151 -13.68 13.60 18.57
C THR A 151 -12.64 14.45 17.87
N VAL A 152 -13.01 15.65 17.45
CA VAL A 152 -12.15 16.62 16.77
C VAL A 152 -11.99 17.86 17.63
N SER A 153 -10.85 18.55 17.50
CA SER A 153 -10.60 19.76 18.26
C SER A 153 -11.54 20.91 17.86
N ASN A 154 -11.68 21.89 18.73
CA ASN A 154 -12.55 23.07 18.50
C ASN A 154 -12.18 23.89 17.26
N GLU A 155 -10.94 23.79 16.78
CA GLU A 155 -10.50 24.46 15.54
C GLU A 155 -11.28 24.00 14.32
N TYR A 156 -11.80 22.77 14.30
CA TYR A 156 -12.58 22.20 13.20
C TYR A 156 -14.09 22.51 13.28
N LYS A 157 -14.55 23.17 14.35
CA LYS A 157 -15.98 23.45 14.57
C LYS A 157 -16.63 24.21 13.40
N SER A 158 -15.92 25.14 12.80
CA SER A 158 -16.41 25.92 11.65
C SER A 158 -16.53 25.10 10.37
N TYR A 159 -15.78 24.01 10.24
CA TYR A 159 -15.81 23.15 9.06
C TYR A 159 -16.94 22.13 9.10
N ILE A 160 -17.47 21.79 10.29
CA ILE A 160 -18.52 20.79 10.46
C ILE A 160 -19.79 21.16 9.69
N ALA A 161 -20.11 22.44 9.62
CA ALA A 161 -21.34 22.94 9.01
C ALA A 161 -21.16 23.44 7.57
N GLY A 162 -19.94 23.44 7.03
CA GLY A 162 -19.61 24.16 5.79
C GLY A 162 -19.47 23.32 4.53
N GLY A 163 -19.44 22.01 4.65
CA GLY A 163 -19.20 21.12 3.52
C GLY A 163 -20.44 20.67 2.76
N HIS A 164 -20.26 20.03 1.62
CA HIS A 164 -21.36 19.47 0.84
C HIS A 164 -21.87 18.11 1.37
N GLY A 165 -21.19 17.53 2.37
CA GLY A 165 -21.63 16.33 3.09
C GLY A 165 -21.64 15.04 2.26
N ARG A 166 -20.79 14.92 1.24
CA ARG A 166 -20.76 13.77 0.33
C ARG A 166 -19.38 13.13 0.27
N GLY A 167 -19.37 11.81 0.25
CA GLY A 167 -18.16 11.01 0.08
C GLY A 167 -17.33 10.91 1.35
N MET A 168 -16.02 10.97 1.23
CA MET A 168 -15.09 10.76 2.34
C MET A 168 -14.91 12.05 3.15
N SER A 169 -14.96 11.93 4.48
CA SER A 169 -14.54 13.01 5.39
C SER A 169 -13.03 12.96 5.59
N GLN A 170 -12.33 14.03 5.26
CA GLN A 170 -10.88 14.13 5.45
C GLN A 170 -10.52 14.08 6.95
N VAL A 171 -11.21 14.84 7.79
CA VAL A 171 -10.95 14.85 9.25
C VAL A 171 -11.26 13.49 9.89
N ALA A 172 -12.36 12.85 9.53
CA ALA A 172 -12.69 11.54 10.07
C ALA A 172 -11.74 10.44 9.54
N SER A 173 -11.28 10.55 8.31
CA SER A 173 -10.25 9.65 7.75
C SER A 173 -8.96 9.73 8.54
N TYR A 174 -8.53 10.93 8.89
CA TYR A 174 -7.39 11.15 9.78
C TYR A 174 -7.57 10.47 11.14
N GLN A 175 -8.72 10.64 11.77
CA GLN A 175 -8.99 10.02 13.06
C GLN A 175 -9.01 8.49 12.96
N LEU A 176 -9.63 7.93 11.92
CA LEU A 176 -9.62 6.49 11.66
C LEU A 176 -8.19 5.96 11.46
N ALA A 177 -7.34 6.70 10.75
CA ALA A 177 -5.93 6.35 10.59
C ALA A 177 -5.18 6.36 11.93
N LYS A 178 -5.45 7.33 12.81
CA LYS A 178 -4.90 7.35 14.18
C LYS A 178 -5.38 6.18 15.03
N GLU A 179 -6.55 5.66 14.77
CA GLU A 179 -7.10 4.44 15.39
C GLU A 179 -6.53 3.15 14.75
N GLY A 180 -5.57 3.27 13.82
CA GLY A 180 -4.91 2.16 13.16
C GLY A 180 -5.71 1.54 12.02
N LYS A 181 -6.71 2.25 11.48
CA LYS A 181 -7.44 1.78 10.30
C LYS A 181 -6.62 2.03 9.04
N THR A 182 -6.64 1.05 8.14
CA THR A 182 -5.95 1.11 6.85
C THR A 182 -6.75 1.93 5.83
N PHE A 183 -6.10 2.40 4.77
CA PHE A 183 -6.75 3.21 3.74
C PHE A 183 -7.91 2.48 3.03
N ASP A 184 -7.84 1.16 2.85
CA ASP A 184 -8.93 0.38 2.28
C ASP A 184 -10.15 0.31 3.20
N TYR A 185 -9.94 0.18 4.52
CA TYR A 185 -11.01 0.31 5.51
C TYR A 185 -11.66 1.70 5.42
N ILE A 186 -10.85 2.76 5.42
CA ILE A 186 -11.30 4.15 5.35
C ILE A 186 -12.16 4.38 4.09
N LEU A 187 -11.67 3.96 2.92
CA LEU A 187 -12.38 4.12 1.66
C LEU A 187 -13.71 3.36 1.63
N LYS A 188 -13.73 2.11 2.07
CA LYS A 188 -14.96 1.31 2.16
C LYS A 188 -15.94 1.86 3.20
N TYR A 189 -15.42 2.43 4.29
CA TYR A 189 -16.22 3.08 5.30
C TYR A 189 -17.04 4.24 4.74
N PHE A 190 -16.43 5.10 3.91
CA PHE A 190 -17.09 6.30 3.38
C PHE A 190 -17.83 6.08 2.05
N TYR A 191 -17.33 5.25 1.16
CA TYR A 191 -17.95 5.13 -0.17
C TYR A 191 -18.92 3.95 -0.31
N SER A 192 -18.67 2.83 0.23
CA SER A 192 -19.53 1.64 0.35
C SER A 192 -18.65 0.40 0.48
N PRO A 193 -19.10 -0.64 1.15
CA PRO A 193 -18.40 -1.94 1.15
C PRO A 193 -18.36 -2.63 -0.21
N SER A 194 -19.25 -2.27 -1.13
CA SER A 194 -19.25 -2.80 -2.50
C SER A 194 -18.22 -2.11 -3.41
N VAL A 195 -17.63 -0.99 -2.96
CA VAL A 195 -16.56 -0.31 -3.69
C VAL A 195 -15.29 -1.16 -3.64
N GLN A 196 -14.68 -1.31 -4.80
CA GLN A 196 -13.42 -2.02 -4.96
C GLN A 196 -12.30 -1.02 -5.22
N ILE A 197 -11.13 -1.30 -4.68
CA ILE A 197 -9.91 -0.63 -5.07
C ILE A 197 -9.33 -1.42 -6.24
N SER A 198 -9.17 -0.77 -7.38
CA SER A 198 -8.74 -1.38 -8.64
C SER A 198 -7.49 -0.68 -9.16
N SER A 199 -6.68 -1.38 -9.96
CA SER A 199 -5.51 -0.80 -10.59
C SER A 199 -5.81 -0.37 -12.04
N LEU A 200 -5.41 0.82 -12.41
CA LEU A 200 -5.44 1.30 -13.80
C LEU A 200 -4.51 0.49 -14.71
N LYS A 201 -3.45 -0.09 -14.17
CA LYS A 201 -2.45 -0.85 -14.96
C LYS A 201 -2.90 -2.27 -15.34
N GLY A 202 -4.16 -2.59 -15.13
CA GLY A 202 -4.78 -3.81 -15.70
C GLY A 202 -4.51 -5.12 -14.97
N SER A 203 -3.87 -5.09 -13.81
CA SER A 203 -3.87 -6.24 -12.92
C SER A 203 -5.23 -6.34 -12.23
N SER A 204 -5.78 -7.54 -12.22
CA SER A 204 -7.05 -7.87 -11.59
C SER A 204 -7.09 -7.39 -10.14
N GLY A 205 -8.00 -6.50 -9.82
CA GLY A 205 -8.43 -6.10 -8.49
C GLY A 205 -7.31 -5.71 -7.50
N TYR A 206 -7.56 -4.67 -6.73
CA TYR A 206 -6.72 -4.39 -5.57
C TYR A 206 -6.78 -5.57 -4.59
N THR A 207 -5.61 -6.09 -4.25
CA THR A 207 -5.44 -6.99 -3.11
C THR A 207 -5.07 -6.13 -1.90
N PRO A 208 -5.79 -6.22 -0.78
CA PRO A 208 -5.43 -5.47 0.41
C PRO A 208 -3.95 -5.62 0.77
N GLY A 209 -3.28 -4.52 1.00
CA GLY A 209 -1.85 -4.50 1.30
C GLY A 209 -0.90 -4.52 0.09
N LEU A 210 -1.41 -4.50 -1.15
CA LEU A 210 -0.59 -4.33 -2.36
C LEU A 210 -0.89 -3.00 -3.06
N SER A 211 0.14 -2.32 -3.56
CA SER A 211 0.02 -1.15 -4.43
C SER A 211 0.42 -1.50 -5.87
N ALA A 212 -0.05 -0.71 -6.82
CA ALA A 212 0.45 -0.81 -8.19
C ALA A 212 1.96 -0.50 -8.24
N SER A 213 2.70 -1.17 -9.12
CA SER A 213 4.13 -0.96 -9.31
C SER A 213 4.47 -0.77 -10.78
N SER A 214 5.47 0.04 -11.05
CA SER A 214 6.10 0.17 -12.37
C SER A 214 7.07 -0.98 -12.68
N SER A 215 7.43 -1.79 -11.70
CA SER A 215 8.44 -2.86 -11.79
C SER A 215 7.87 -4.24 -12.13
N GLY A 216 6.60 -4.35 -12.54
CA GLY A 216 5.99 -5.60 -12.98
C GLY A 216 5.25 -6.39 -11.89
N PHE A 217 5.41 -6.05 -10.62
CA PHE A 217 4.63 -6.59 -9.50
C PHE A 217 4.23 -5.48 -8.51
N SER A 218 3.12 -5.67 -7.82
CA SER A 218 2.62 -4.69 -6.85
C SER A 218 3.48 -4.68 -5.59
N ARG A 219 3.69 -3.48 -4.99
CA ARG A 219 4.37 -3.35 -3.70
C ARG A 219 3.46 -3.80 -2.56
N ARG A 220 4.01 -4.46 -1.56
CA ARG A 220 3.29 -4.80 -0.33
C ARG A 220 3.36 -3.62 0.64
N ILE A 221 2.26 -2.91 0.81
CA ILE A 221 2.16 -1.71 1.64
C ILE A 221 1.30 -1.89 2.89
N GLY A 222 0.72 -3.08 3.07
CA GLY A 222 -0.11 -3.40 4.22
C GLY A 222 0.06 -4.83 4.71
N THR A 223 -0.35 -5.07 5.94
CA THR A 223 -0.26 -6.39 6.59
C THR A 223 -1.04 -7.45 5.81
N PRO A 224 -0.52 -8.67 5.67
CA PRO A 224 -1.30 -9.79 5.16
C PRO A 224 -2.51 -10.07 6.05
N ILE A 225 -3.64 -10.43 5.46
CA ILE A 225 -4.89 -10.72 6.19
C ILE A 225 -5.53 -12.03 5.72
N ASP A 226 -5.98 -12.86 6.65
CA ASP A 226 -6.59 -14.16 6.37
C ASP A 226 -8.09 -14.04 6.01
N ASN A 227 -8.45 -13.06 5.20
CA ASN A 227 -9.83 -12.85 4.77
C ASN A 227 -9.99 -12.65 3.25
N ASN A 228 -8.91 -12.77 2.48
CA ASN A 228 -8.93 -12.74 1.03
C ASN A 228 -8.15 -13.91 0.45
N GLU A 229 -8.52 -14.33 -0.74
CA GLU A 229 -7.95 -15.53 -1.38
C GLU A 229 -6.48 -15.34 -1.78
N HIS A 230 -6.07 -14.12 -2.13
CA HIS A 230 -4.69 -13.83 -2.49
C HIS A 230 -3.75 -14.02 -1.29
N ASP A 231 -4.04 -13.37 -0.16
CA ASP A 231 -3.19 -13.50 1.03
C ASP A 231 -3.24 -14.92 1.59
N LYS A 232 -4.41 -15.60 1.53
CA LYS A 232 -4.50 -17.01 1.90
C LYS A 232 -3.56 -17.89 1.10
N GLU A 233 -3.47 -17.66 -0.22
CA GLU A 233 -2.58 -18.44 -1.08
C GLU A 233 -1.12 -18.34 -0.65
N PHE A 234 -0.62 -17.13 -0.37
CA PHE A 234 0.80 -16.88 -0.14
C PHE A 234 1.21 -16.90 1.33
N TYR A 235 0.34 -16.55 2.25
CA TYR A 235 0.69 -16.40 3.66
C TYR A 235 0.04 -17.43 4.58
N PHE A 236 -1.15 -17.94 4.25
CA PHE A 236 -1.95 -18.79 5.15
C PHE A 236 -2.27 -20.16 4.54
N SER A 237 -1.44 -20.63 3.63
CA SER A 237 -1.55 -21.96 3.03
C SER A 237 -0.22 -22.71 3.07
N ASP A 238 -0.25 -23.98 2.69
CA ASP A 238 0.96 -24.82 2.58
C ASP A 238 1.91 -24.39 1.44
N ASN A 239 1.54 -23.41 0.62
CA ASN A 239 2.43 -22.73 -0.30
C ASN A 239 3.50 -21.89 0.42
N ASN A 240 3.23 -21.48 1.64
CA ASN A 240 4.20 -20.83 2.51
C ASN A 240 4.89 -21.88 3.39
N VAL A 241 6.15 -22.13 3.14
CA VAL A 241 6.90 -23.17 3.84
C VAL A 241 7.01 -22.92 5.34
N SER A 242 7.03 -21.67 5.80
CA SER A 242 7.02 -21.32 7.22
C SER A 242 5.67 -21.65 7.86
N TYR A 243 4.57 -21.28 7.21
CA TYR A 243 3.21 -21.62 7.64
C TYR A 243 2.99 -23.14 7.67
N LYS A 244 3.50 -23.86 6.66
CA LYS A 244 3.44 -25.32 6.57
C LYS A 244 4.24 -25.99 7.69
N ALA A 245 5.43 -25.46 8.00
CA ALA A 245 6.31 -26.03 9.02
C ALA A 245 5.68 -25.94 10.42
N ALA A 246 5.15 -24.75 10.78
CA ALA A 246 4.45 -24.56 12.05
C ALA A 246 3.53 -23.34 11.99
N ARG A 247 2.30 -23.46 12.47
CA ARG A 247 1.30 -22.37 12.47
C ARG A 247 1.65 -21.22 13.40
N ASP A 248 2.43 -21.47 14.43
CA ASP A 248 2.95 -20.46 15.38
C ASP A 248 4.06 -19.57 14.77
N LEU A 249 4.56 -19.92 13.56
CA LEU A 249 5.45 -19.05 12.80
C LEU A 249 4.71 -17.90 12.08
N VAL A 250 3.38 -17.92 12.05
CA VAL A 250 2.59 -16.80 11.52
C VAL A 250 2.93 -15.52 12.27
N GLY A 251 3.24 -14.46 11.53
CA GLY A 251 3.68 -13.18 12.08
C GLY A 251 5.19 -13.07 12.33
N GLN A 252 5.98 -14.10 12.06
CA GLN A 252 7.43 -14.01 12.08
C GLN A 252 7.95 -13.34 10.79
N CYS A 253 9.14 -12.73 10.85
CA CYS A 253 9.75 -12.10 9.68
C CYS A 253 9.98 -13.10 8.53
N THR A 254 10.35 -14.33 8.84
CA THR A 254 10.56 -15.39 7.86
C THR A 254 9.26 -15.86 7.20
N TRP A 255 8.18 -15.99 7.96
CA TRP A 255 6.86 -16.27 7.41
C TRP A 255 6.42 -15.18 6.41
N TYR A 256 6.61 -13.93 6.80
CA TYR A 256 6.28 -12.79 5.94
C TYR A 256 7.13 -12.79 4.66
N ALA A 257 8.46 -12.90 4.80
CA ALA A 257 9.37 -12.89 3.65
C ALA A 257 9.10 -14.04 2.66
N VAL A 258 8.79 -15.25 3.16
CA VAL A 258 8.38 -16.38 2.29
C VAL A 258 7.11 -16.03 1.51
N GLY A 259 6.09 -15.51 2.19
CA GLY A 259 4.84 -15.12 1.53
C GLY A 259 5.07 -14.06 0.47
N ARG A 260 5.80 -12.99 0.82
CA ARG A 260 6.07 -11.88 -0.09
C ARG A 260 6.89 -12.30 -1.31
N VAL A 261 7.92 -13.11 -1.12
CA VAL A 261 8.73 -13.64 -2.23
C VAL A 261 7.88 -14.52 -3.16
N ASN A 262 7.02 -15.36 -2.61
CA ASN A 262 6.14 -16.20 -3.42
C ASN A 262 5.11 -15.37 -4.20
N GLU A 263 4.61 -14.26 -3.65
CA GLU A 263 3.80 -13.28 -4.42
C GLU A 263 4.57 -12.72 -5.61
N ILE A 264 5.81 -12.27 -5.38
CA ILE A 264 6.68 -11.70 -6.40
C ILE A 264 6.99 -12.71 -7.51
N LEU A 265 7.36 -13.92 -7.13
CA LEU A 265 7.65 -15.00 -8.07
C LEU A 265 6.42 -15.37 -8.90
N SER A 266 5.26 -15.45 -8.28
CA SER A 266 4.00 -15.70 -8.98
C SER A 266 3.66 -14.58 -9.97
N ALA A 267 3.84 -13.32 -9.57
CA ALA A 267 3.63 -12.16 -10.44
C ALA A 267 4.61 -12.13 -11.63
N ALA A 268 5.83 -12.66 -11.44
CA ALA A 268 6.82 -12.82 -12.49
C ALA A 268 6.59 -14.08 -13.37
N ASN A 269 5.47 -14.78 -13.20
CA ASN A 269 5.17 -16.06 -13.86
C ASN A 269 6.24 -17.14 -13.64
N SER A 270 6.89 -17.12 -12.48
CA SER A 270 7.87 -18.13 -12.10
C SER A 270 7.19 -19.28 -11.34
N ASP A 271 7.56 -20.50 -11.69
CA ASP A 271 7.14 -21.70 -10.95
C ASP A 271 7.98 -21.95 -9.69
N LEU A 272 9.04 -21.16 -9.49
CA LEU A 272 9.87 -21.23 -8.29
C LEU A 272 9.08 -20.75 -7.06
N ARG A 273 9.42 -21.34 -5.92
CA ARG A 273 8.90 -20.94 -4.60
C ARG A 273 10.03 -20.99 -3.60
N LEU A 274 9.97 -20.12 -2.62
CA LEU A 274 10.94 -20.11 -1.53
C LEU A 274 10.70 -21.31 -0.61
N GLU A 275 11.71 -22.15 -0.43
CA GLU A 275 11.59 -23.44 0.28
C GLU A 275 12.28 -23.43 1.65
N ARG A 276 12.64 -22.26 2.18
CA ARG A 276 13.37 -22.13 3.45
C ARG A 276 12.50 -21.61 4.58
N ALA A 277 12.49 -22.31 5.71
CA ALA A 277 11.78 -21.92 6.95
C ALA A 277 12.72 -21.75 8.17
N LEU A 278 14.04 -21.77 7.98
CA LEU A 278 15.01 -21.65 9.07
C LEU A 278 15.14 -20.22 9.61
N HIS A 279 15.95 -20.04 10.66
CA HIS A 279 16.22 -18.74 11.24
C HIS A 279 16.79 -17.77 10.21
N ALA A 280 16.33 -16.53 10.26
CA ALA A 280 16.66 -15.50 9.27
C ALA A 280 18.18 -15.29 9.09
N LYS A 281 18.94 -15.32 10.18
CA LYS A 281 20.40 -15.14 10.15
C LYS A 281 21.15 -16.14 9.27
N GLU A 282 20.54 -17.29 9.00
CA GLU A 282 21.17 -18.37 8.22
C GLU A 282 20.88 -18.26 6.72
N TRP A 283 19.87 -17.50 6.34
CA TRP A 283 19.41 -17.46 4.96
C TRP A 283 20.48 -17.03 3.98
N TYR A 284 21.22 -15.97 4.28
CA TYR A 284 22.25 -15.47 3.36
C TYR A 284 23.42 -16.45 3.27
N LYS A 285 23.92 -16.94 4.41
CA LYS A 285 25.02 -17.89 4.49
C LYS A 285 24.67 -19.20 3.79
N ASP A 286 23.51 -19.76 4.05
CA ASP A 286 23.03 -20.99 3.43
C ASP A 286 22.90 -20.84 1.90
N ASN A 287 22.41 -19.68 1.44
CA ASN A 287 22.31 -19.40 0.01
C ASN A 287 23.68 -19.38 -0.69
N ILE A 288 24.70 -18.80 -0.05
CA ILE A 288 26.08 -18.78 -0.56
C ILE A 288 26.74 -20.16 -0.43
N ASP A 289 26.73 -20.78 0.75
CA ASP A 289 27.43 -22.03 1.04
C ASP A 289 26.94 -23.20 0.14
N GLN A 290 25.68 -23.14 -0.24
CA GLN A 290 25.09 -24.16 -1.12
C GLN A 290 25.05 -23.72 -2.60
N GLY A 291 25.82 -22.71 -2.98
CA GLY A 291 25.89 -22.22 -4.36
C GLY A 291 24.52 -21.79 -4.90
N ALA A 292 23.79 -21.03 -4.11
CA ALA A 292 22.41 -20.59 -4.37
C ALA A 292 21.36 -21.73 -4.46
N LYS A 293 21.73 -22.99 -4.20
CA LYS A 293 20.79 -24.12 -4.27
C LYS A 293 19.69 -24.06 -3.22
N ALA A 294 19.98 -23.50 -2.04
CA ALA A 294 19.00 -23.39 -0.95
C ALA A 294 17.78 -22.54 -1.35
N PHE A 295 17.99 -21.52 -2.17
CA PHE A 295 16.96 -20.62 -2.68
C PHE A 295 16.87 -20.62 -4.21
N SER A 296 17.82 -21.27 -4.90
CA SER A 296 17.97 -21.23 -6.36
C SER A 296 18.27 -19.83 -6.94
N TYR A 297 18.85 -18.92 -6.12
CA TYR A 297 19.08 -17.53 -6.48
C TYR A 297 20.51 -17.06 -6.22
N SER A 298 20.91 -15.99 -6.93
CA SER A 298 22.17 -15.29 -6.68
C SER A 298 22.05 -14.32 -5.50
N SER A 299 23.17 -13.82 -4.99
CA SER A 299 23.21 -12.88 -3.86
C SER A 299 24.36 -11.89 -3.97
N ASN A 300 24.22 -10.73 -3.35
CA ASN A 300 25.21 -9.67 -3.30
C ASN A 300 25.12 -8.91 -1.98
N VAL A 301 26.24 -8.34 -1.50
CA VAL A 301 26.29 -7.59 -0.24
C VAL A 301 26.06 -6.10 -0.43
N SER A 302 26.16 -5.55 -1.64
CA SER A 302 26.22 -4.11 -1.89
C SER A 302 25.09 -3.56 -2.76
N GLU A 303 24.42 -4.39 -3.56
CA GLU A 303 23.42 -3.93 -4.52
C GLU A 303 22.02 -4.40 -4.15
N PRO A 304 21.11 -3.52 -3.73
CA PRO A 304 19.70 -3.87 -3.64
C PRO A 304 19.08 -4.01 -5.03
N LYS A 305 18.18 -4.98 -5.17
CA LYS A 305 17.27 -5.10 -6.32
C LYS A 305 15.85 -5.22 -5.81
N VAL A 306 14.91 -4.73 -6.60
CA VAL A 306 13.48 -4.89 -6.27
C VAL A 306 13.16 -6.37 -6.15
N GLY A 307 12.44 -6.75 -5.09
CA GLY A 307 12.11 -8.13 -4.76
C GLY A 307 13.20 -8.89 -4.01
N ALA A 308 14.40 -8.33 -3.84
CA ALA A 308 15.47 -9.00 -3.09
C ALA A 308 15.13 -9.15 -1.61
N ILE A 309 15.57 -10.23 -1.01
CA ILE A 309 15.49 -10.43 0.44
C ILE A 309 16.69 -9.74 1.10
N ILE A 310 16.41 -8.88 2.04
CA ILE A 310 17.41 -8.26 2.92
C ILE A 310 17.62 -9.17 4.11
N VAL A 311 18.87 -9.43 4.48
CA VAL A 311 19.19 -10.31 5.61
C VAL A 311 20.06 -9.58 6.62
N TRP A 312 19.64 -9.63 7.89
CA TRP A 312 20.44 -9.22 9.06
C TRP A 312 20.72 -10.42 9.94
N SER A 313 21.96 -10.53 10.40
CA SER A 313 22.37 -11.52 11.39
C SER A 313 22.25 -10.94 12.79
N SER A 314 22.01 -11.80 13.76
CA SER A 314 22.09 -11.50 15.20
C SER A 314 22.55 -12.75 15.97
N ASN A 315 22.80 -12.60 17.27
CA ASN A 315 23.17 -13.74 18.12
C ASN A 315 22.03 -14.77 18.26
N GLU A 316 20.76 -14.34 18.10
CA GLU A 316 19.61 -15.24 18.24
C GLU A 316 19.10 -15.72 16.86
N PHE A 317 18.19 -14.98 16.26
CA PHE A 317 17.44 -15.45 15.08
C PHE A 317 17.73 -14.67 13.80
N GLY A 318 18.25 -13.44 13.92
CA GLY A 318 18.38 -12.52 12.79
C GLY A 318 17.03 -11.93 12.35
N HIS A 319 17.06 -11.23 11.22
CA HIS A 319 15.87 -10.61 10.62
C HIS A 319 15.94 -10.63 9.09
N VAL A 320 14.78 -10.66 8.44
CA VAL A 320 14.64 -10.55 6.99
C VAL A 320 13.54 -9.58 6.62
N ALA A 321 13.74 -8.88 5.51
CA ALA A 321 12.79 -7.99 4.89
C ALA A 321 12.84 -8.17 3.37
N VAL A 322 11.95 -7.53 2.62
CA VAL A 322 11.90 -7.61 1.16
C VAL A 322 11.94 -6.22 0.55
N VAL A 323 12.84 -6.01 -0.40
CA VAL A 323 12.97 -4.74 -1.13
C VAL A 323 11.76 -4.53 -2.03
N GLU A 324 11.06 -3.43 -1.85
CA GLU A 324 9.87 -3.05 -2.61
C GLU A 324 10.17 -2.04 -3.71
N ALA A 325 11.17 -1.19 -3.52
CA ALA A 325 11.67 -0.25 -4.52
C ALA A 325 13.16 0.04 -4.35
N VAL A 326 13.82 0.39 -5.44
CA VAL A 326 15.17 1.00 -5.45
C VAL A 326 15.02 2.36 -6.09
N ASN A 327 15.31 3.41 -5.33
CA ASN A 327 15.08 4.79 -5.71
C ASN A 327 16.33 5.38 -6.37
N SER A 328 16.14 6.37 -7.25
CA SER A 328 17.24 7.01 -7.99
C SER A 328 18.15 7.90 -7.12
N ASP A 329 17.71 8.23 -5.92
CA ASP A 329 18.45 9.03 -4.93
C ASP A 329 19.38 8.21 -4.02
N GLY A 330 19.51 6.91 -4.25
CA GLY A 330 20.32 6.01 -3.42
C GLY A 330 19.61 5.51 -2.16
N THR A 331 18.28 5.50 -2.18
CA THR A 331 17.46 4.92 -1.13
C THR A 331 16.69 3.70 -1.62
N ILE A 332 16.19 2.90 -0.69
CA ILE A 332 15.27 1.80 -0.97
C ILE A 332 14.02 1.91 -0.12
N ASP A 333 12.93 1.34 -0.63
CA ASP A 333 11.78 1.00 0.19
C ASP A 333 11.80 -0.50 0.45
N TYR A 334 11.42 -0.92 1.65
CA TYR A 334 11.29 -2.33 1.98
C TYR A 334 10.12 -2.61 2.92
N SER A 335 9.65 -3.82 2.89
CA SER A 335 8.57 -4.32 3.73
C SER A 335 9.04 -5.46 4.63
N GLU A 336 8.50 -5.53 5.83
CA GLU A 336 8.90 -6.49 6.85
C GLU A 336 7.75 -6.79 7.82
N ALA A 337 7.89 -7.83 8.63
CA ALA A 337 6.96 -8.13 9.72
C ALA A 337 7.70 -8.56 10.99
N ASN A 338 6.94 -8.78 12.05
CA ASN A 338 7.43 -9.08 13.39
C ASN A 338 8.07 -7.88 14.11
N ILE A 339 7.61 -6.68 13.80
CA ILE A 339 8.07 -5.46 14.46
C ILE A 339 7.16 -5.18 15.67
N SER A 340 7.68 -5.44 16.85
CA SER A 340 6.90 -5.35 18.10
C SER A 340 6.30 -3.97 18.37
N THR A 341 7.03 -2.92 18.00
CA THR A 341 6.62 -1.53 18.24
C THR A 341 5.43 -1.06 17.41
N VAL A 342 5.09 -1.78 16.33
CA VAL A 342 3.94 -1.46 15.47
C VAL A 342 2.83 -2.51 15.51
N LYS A 343 2.95 -3.52 16.39
CA LYS A 343 1.88 -4.51 16.60
C LYS A 343 0.65 -3.85 17.23
N SER A 344 -0.51 -4.15 16.66
CA SER A 344 -1.82 -3.68 17.13
C SER A 344 -2.91 -4.67 16.71
N SER A 345 -4.16 -4.43 17.10
CA SER A 345 -5.30 -5.23 16.64
C SER A 345 -5.51 -5.17 15.13
N SER A 346 -5.21 -4.04 14.49
CA SER A 346 -5.26 -3.86 13.03
C SER A 346 -3.98 -4.27 12.30
N ASN A 347 -2.89 -4.50 13.04
CA ASN A 347 -1.60 -4.94 12.54
C ASN A 347 -1.02 -6.05 13.42
N PRO A 348 -1.68 -7.22 13.50
CA PRO A 348 -1.34 -8.25 14.48
C PRO A 348 0.04 -8.88 14.23
N TYR A 349 0.53 -8.82 13.01
CA TYR A 349 1.81 -9.39 12.61
C TYR A 349 2.98 -8.41 12.69
N GLY A 350 2.72 -7.15 13.12
CA GLY A 350 3.76 -6.12 13.20
C GLY A 350 4.37 -5.83 11.83
N PHE A 351 3.53 -5.76 10.80
CA PHE A 351 3.95 -5.33 9.46
C PHE A 351 4.43 -3.88 9.49
N ARG A 352 5.49 -3.60 8.75
CA ARG A 352 6.02 -2.25 8.55
C ARG A 352 6.50 -2.08 7.12
N TYR A 353 6.14 -0.96 6.51
CA TYR A 353 6.72 -0.49 5.26
C TYR A 353 7.68 0.65 5.58
N GLN A 354 8.91 0.57 5.12
CA GLN A 354 9.93 1.59 5.30
C GLN A 354 10.25 2.23 3.97
N SER A 355 10.15 3.55 3.88
CA SER A 355 10.42 4.32 2.67
C SER A 355 11.71 5.11 2.80
N ASN A 356 12.34 5.37 1.66
CA ASN A 356 13.51 6.25 1.54
C ASN A 356 14.66 5.92 2.50
N VAL A 357 14.90 4.62 2.70
CA VAL A 357 15.98 4.15 3.57
C VAL A 357 17.29 4.21 2.81
N PRO A 358 18.27 5.01 3.25
CA PRO A 358 19.55 5.12 2.56
C PRO A 358 20.29 3.77 2.52
N TYR A 359 20.83 3.44 1.36
CA TYR A 359 21.86 2.43 1.25
C TYR A 359 23.09 3.07 0.59
N THR A 360 24.29 2.67 0.97
CA THR A 360 25.52 3.23 0.42
C THR A 360 26.22 2.17 -0.42
N GLY A 361 26.53 2.50 -1.67
CA GLY A 361 27.18 1.59 -2.65
C GLY A 361 28.69 1.40 -2.44
N THR A 362 29.22 1.68 -1.24
CA THR A 362 30.57 1.32 -0.83
C THR A 362 30.53 0.04 0.00
N GLU A 363 31.64 -0.42 0.57
CA GLU A 363 31.77 -1.63 1.45
C GLU A 363 30.58 -1.91 2.37
N THR A 364 29.62 -1.09 2.26
CA THR A 364 28.43 -0.92 2.98
C THR A 364 27.25 -0.64 2.04
N GLY A 365 26.88 -1.47 1.16
CA GLY A 365 25.47 -1.51 0.72
C GLY A 365 24.55 -1.73 1.93
N THR A 366 25.02 -1.30 3.09
CA THR A 366 24.47 -1.52 4.41
C THR A 366 23.35 -0.53 4.62
N ILE A 367 22.18 -1.06 4.61
CA ILE A 367 21.09 -0.48 5.37
C ILE A 367 21.59 -0.37 6.81
N SER A 368 21.46 0.79 7.43
CA SER A 368 21.78 0.98 8.84
C SER A 368 21.21 -0.18 9.66
N ASN A 369 21.98 -0.68 10.62
CA ASN A 369 21.50 -1.72 11.52
C ASN A 369 20.16 -1.28 12.12
N ILE A 370 19.12 -2.09 11.90
CA ILE A 370 17.76 -1.75 12.34
C ILE A 370 17.63 -1.73 13.87
N TRP A 371 18.48 -2.49 14.58
CA TRP A 371 18.52 -2.56 16.04
C TRP A 371 19.93 -2.87 16.53
N GLU A 372 20.19 -2.51 17.79
CA GLU A 372 21.40 -2.93 18.47
C GLU A 372 21.54 -4.45 18.45
N GLY A 373 22.71 -4.95 18.08
CA GLY A 373 23.00 -6.38 17.97
C GLY A 373 22.60 -7.04 16.64
N TYR A 374 22.04 -6.28 15.70
CA TYR A 374 21.76 -6.75 14.34
C TYR A 374 22.79 -6.20 13.35
N THR A 375 23.29 -7.04 12.48
CA THR A 375 24.26 -6.67 11.45
C THR A 375 23.74 -7.06 10.09
N PHE A 376 23.71 -6.12 9.15
CA PHE A 376 23.38 -6.40 7.76
C PHE A 376 24.40 -7.35 7.15
N VAL A 377 23.95 -8.37 6.39
CA VAL A 377 24.81 -9.37 5.77
C VAL A 377 24.68 -9.45 4.26
N GLY A 378 23.60 -9.04 3.67
CA GLY A 378 23.46 -8.99 2.21
C GLY A 378 22.04 -9.10 1.70
N TYR A 379 21.92 -9.13 0.37
CA TYR A 379 20.69 -9.30 -0.39
C TYR A 379 20.68 -10.65 -1.10
N ILE A 380 19.55 -11.34 -1.10
CA ILE A 380 19.31 -12.54 -1.91
C ILE A 380 18.36 -12.13 -3.04
N TYR A 381 18.77 -12.26 -4.28
CA TYR A 381 17.97 -11.92 -5.45
C TYR A 381 17.02 -13.07 -5.79
N VAL A 382 15.73 -12.78 -5.89
CA VAL A 382 14.68 -13.78 -6.19
C VAL A 382 14.14 -13.66 -7.61
N ILE A 383 14.39 -12.54 -8.27
CA ILE A 383 14.16 -12.30 -9.71
C ILE A 383 15.42 -11.71 -10.33
N GLU A 384 15.70 -12.06 -11.60
CA GLU A 384 16.86 -11.58 -12.36
C GLU A 384 16.72 -10.12 -12.85
#